data_a308c2aeb680e45a4cd9cfc27adbbebf
#
_entry.id   a308c2aeb680e45a4cd9cfc27adbbebf
#
_cell.length_a   1.000
_cell.length_b   1.000
_cell.length_c   1.000
_cell.angle_alpha   90.00
_cell.angle_beta   90.00
_cell.angle_gamma   90.00
#
_symmetry.space_group_name_H-M   'P 1'
#
loop_
_entity.id
_entity.type
_entity.pdbx_description
1 polymer ?
#
loop_
_entity_poly.entity_id
_entity_poly.type
_entity_poly.pdbx_seq_one_letter_code
_entity_poly.pdbx_strand_id
1 'polypeptide(L)'
;MTEQLTSGELKFAIEDPDAAENWPRVLTVWRANLLGSSSKGNEYFLKHLLGTDNSVRATETPESERPKDITWHDEAPEGKLDLLVSIDFRMTSTGLFGDILLPAATWYEKHDLSSTDMHPFIHAFT
;
A
#
# COMPACT_ATOMS: atom_id res chain seq x y z
N MET A 1 16.56 9.99 20.66
CA MET A 1 15.73 9.96 19.42
C MET A 1 14.51 10.88 19.53
N THR A 2 13.59 10.67 20.48
CA THR A 2 12.39 11.52 20.62
C THR A 2 12.75 13.00 20.88
N GLU A 3 13.70 13.28 21.78
CA GLU A 3 14.17 14.64 22.05
C GLU A 3 14.78 15.34 20.83
N GLN A 4 15.56 14.59 20.03
CA GLN A 4 16.18 15.09 18.80
C GLN A 4 15.16 15.39 17.70
N LEU A 5 14.07 14.60 17.61
CA LEU A 5 12.95 14.89 16.72
C LEU A 5 12.18 16.13 17.18
N THR A 6 11.92 16.22 18.49
CA THR A 6 11.19 17.37 19.05
C THR A 6 11.99 18.67 18.95
N SER A 7 13.32 18.59 19.08
CA SER A 7 14.20 19.77 18.93
C SER A 7 14.49 20.14 17.48
N GLY A 8 14.10 19.31 16.50
CA GLY A 8 14.41 19.51 15.10
C GLY A 8 15.86 19.19 14.70
N GLU A 9 16.65 18.62 15.62
CA GLU A 9 18.01 18.16 15.34
C GLU A 9 18.02 16.95 14.41
N LEU A 10 17.05 16.05 14.60
CA LEU A 10 16.81 14.90 13.72
C LEU A 10 15.57 15.17 12.90
N LYS A 11 15.71 15.07 11.58
CA LYS A 11 14.62 15.23 10.62
C LYS A 11 14.33 13.93 9.90
N PHE A 12 13.07 13.72 9.53
CA PHE A 12 12.71 12.64 8.61
C PHE A 12 13.15 12.97 7.18
N ALA A 13 13.35 11.94 6.38
CA ALA A 13 13.65 12.11 4.95
C ALA A 13 12.52 12.84 4.20
N ILE A 14 11.29 12.68 4.67
CA ILE A 14 10.10 13.37 4.20
C ILE A 14 9.46 14.06 5.41
N GLU A 15 9.49 15.38 5.45
CA GLU A 15 8.92 16.16 6.56
C GLU A 15 7.44 16.42 6.40
N ASP A 16 6.97 16.57 5.17
CA ASP A 16 5.56 16.76 4.83
C ASP A 16 5.12 15.70 3.82
N PRO A 17 4.48 14.61 4.26
CA PRO A 17 4.02 13.55 3.37
C PRO A 17 2.81 13.96 2.51
N ASP A 18 2.16 15.07 2.81
CA ASP A 18 1.02 15.58 2.04
C ASP A 18 1.43 16.59 0.97
N ALA A 19 2.66 17.13 1.03
CA ALA A 19 3.18 17.96 -0.03
C ALA A 19 3.27 17.18 -1.35
N ALA A 20 2.82 17.77 -2.44
CA ALA A 20 2.71 17.10 -3.74
C ALA A 20 4.03 16.52 -4.27
N GLU A 21 5.14 17.18 -3.97
CA GLU A 21 6.49 16.71 -4.32
C GLU A 21 6.90 15.41 -3.59
N ASN A 22 6.23 15.10 -2.49
CA ASN A 22 6.48 13.90 -1.69
C ASN A 22 5.49 12.77 -1.96
N TRP A 23 4.54 12.97 -2.86
CA TRP A 23 3.56 11.94 -3.15
C TRP A 23 4.21 10.71 -3.79
N PRO A 24 3.85 9.49 -3.36
CA PRO A 24 4.26 8.29 -4.04
C PRO A 24 3.54 8.21 -5.39
N ARG A 25 4.25 8.35 -6.49
CA ARG A 25 3.64 8.40 -7.83
C ARG A 25 3.43 7.02 -8.43
N VAL A 26 4.26 6.05 -8.07
CA VAL A 26 4.19 4.67 -8.57
C VAL A 26 4.18 3.70 -7.41
N LEU A 27 3.19 2.81 -7.38
CA LEU A 27 3.11 1.71 -6.42
C LEU A 27 3.11 0.38 -7.16
N THR A 28 4.08 -0.46 -6.85
CA THR A 28 4.10 -1.85 -7.31
C THR A 28 3.74 -2.77 -6.15
N VAL A 29 2.68 -3.52 -6.31
CA VAL A 29 2.23 -4.53 -5.35
C VAL A 29 2.55 -5.91 -5.89
N TRP A 30 3.46 -6.60 -5.21
CA TRP A 30 3.88 -7.93 -5.60
C TRP A 30 3.41 -8.96 -4.57
N ARG A 31 2.51 -9.84 -4.99
CA ARG A 31 2.01 -10.93 -4.17
C ARG A 31 1.37 -10.48 -2.84
N ALA A 32 0.67 -9.37 -2.85
CA ALA A 32 0.00 -8.85 -1.68
C ALA A 32 -1.40 -8.34 -2.01
N ASN A 33 -2.35 -8.65 -1.16
CA ASN A 33 -3.68 -8.08 -1.24
C ASN A 33 -3.85 -6.96 -0.22
N LEU A 34 -3.36 -5.78 -0.52
CA LEU A 34 -3.40 -4.63 0.38
C LEU A 34 -4.84 -4.27 0.78
N LEU A 35 -5.77 -4.24 -0.18
CA LEU A 35 -7.16 -3.92 0.08
C LEU A 35 -7.87 -5.00 0.89
N GLY A 36 -7.60 -6.27 0.62
CA GLY A 36 -8.27 -7.37 1.32
C GLY A 36 -7.71 -7.66 2.71
N SER A 37 -6.49 -7.23 3.02
CA SER A 37 -5.80 -7.55 4.27
C SER A 37 -5.52 -6.36 5.20
N SER A 38 -5.68 -5.12 4.73
CA SER A 38 -5.36 -3.91 5.49
C SER A 38 -6.61 -3.19 5.96
N SER A 39 -7.40 -3.81 6.81
CA SER A 39 -8.72 -3.29 7.20
C SER A 39 -8.72 -1.82 7.64
N LYS A 40 -7.70 -1.36 8.34
CA LYS A 40 -7.57 0.04 8.77
C LYS A 40 -6.98 0.97 7.70
N GLY A 41 -6.14 0.43 6.81
CA GLY A 41 -5.51 1.18 5.73
C GLY A 41 -6.35 1.25 4.44
N ASN A 42 -7.45 0.52 4.39
CA ASN A 42 -8.27 0.37 3.20
C ASN A 42 -8.82 1.71 2.69
N GLU A 43 -9.39 2.50 3.58
CA GLU A 43 -9.94 3.81 3.23
C GLU A 43 -8.84 4.78 2.77
N TYR A 44 -7.71 4.80 3.45
CA TYR A 44 -6.58 5.62 3.02
C TYR A 44 -6.10 5.24 1.61
N PHE A 45 -6.00 3.95 1.34
CA PHE A 45 -5.60 3.46 0.03
C PHE A 45 -6.58 3.90 -1.06
N LEU A 46 -7.87 3.68 -0.86
CA LEU A 46 -8.89 4.04 -1.84
C LEU A 46 -9.02 5.55 -2.01
N LYS A 47 -9.09 6.28 -0.91
CA LYS A 47 -9.38 7.71 -0.91
C LYS A 47 -8.16 8.54 -1.30
N HIS A 48 -7.04 8.34 -0.61
CA HIS A 48 -5.88 9.23 -0.76
C HIS A 48 -4.86 8.74 -1.77
N LEU A 49 -4.63 7.43 -1.89
CA LEU A 49 -3.70 6.92 -2.88
C LEU A 49 -4.31 6.83 -4.27
N LEU A 50 -5.53 6.29 -4.39
CA LEU A 50 -6.20 6.11 -5.68
C LEU A 50 -7.13 7.26 -6.06
N GLY A 51 -7.53 8.11 -5.11
CA GLY A 51 -8.47 9.20 -5.37
C GLY A 51 -9.87 8.72 -5.73
N THR A 52 -10.29 7.56 -5.23
CA THR A 52 -11.61 7.03 -5.54
C THR A 52 -12.69 7.64 -4.66
N ASP A 53 -13.81 7.98 -5.27
CA ASP A 53 -15.04 8.34 -4.59
C ASP A 53 -16.05 7.21 -4.76
N ASN A 54 -16.14 6.33 -3.78
CA ASN A 54 -17.05 5.19 -3.84
C ASN A 54 -18.06 5.22 -2.69
N SER A 55 -19.21 4.56 -2.90
CA SER A 55 -20.32 4.51 -1.93
C SER A 55 -20.04 3.61 -0.72
N VAL A 56 -18.96 2.86 -0.72
CA VAL A 56 -18.56 1.98 0.40
C VAL A 56 -17.58 2.72 1.30
N ARG A 57 -18.01 3.85 1.82
CA ARG A 57 -17.24 4.61 2.80
C ARG A 57 -17.76 4.37 4.20
N ALA A 58 -16.85 4.28 5.16
CA ALA A 58 -17.20 4.47 6.55
C ALA A 58 -17.67 5.91 6.79
N THR A 59 -18.49 6.11 7.81
CA THR A 59 -18.79 7.47 8.28
C THR A 59 -17.48 8.14 8.73
N GLU A 60 -17.25 9.37 8.28
CA GLU A 60 -16.05 10.12 8.64
C GLU A 60 -15.95 10.26 10.17
N THR A 61 -14.75 10.08 10.68
CA THR A 61 -14.47 10.25 12.10
C THR A 61 -14.70 11.72 12.49
N PRO A 62 -15.43 11.99 13.58
CA PRO A 62 -15.61 13.35 14.08
C PRO A 62 -14.24 14.04 14.29
N GLU A 63 -14.16 15.34 13.99
CA GLU A 63 -12.90 16.09 14.06
C GLU A 63 -12.22 15.99 15.43
N SER A 64 -13.01 15.92 16.51
CA SER A 64 -12.49 15.77 17.89
C SER A 64 -11.78 14.44 18.15
N GLU A 65 -12.04 13.42 17.32
CA GLU A 65 -11.48 12.07 17.45
C GLU A 65 -10.39 11.77 16.42
N ARG A 66 -10.15 12.69 15.49
CA ARG A 66 -9.12 12.52 14.45
C ARG A 66 -7.72 12.56 15.03
N PRO A 67 -6.79 11.74 14.52
CA PRO A 67 -5.37 11.83 14.89
C PRO A 67 -4.82 13.23 14.61
N LYS A 68 -4.06 13.77 15.55
CA LYS A 68 -3.49 15.13 15.43
C LYS A 68 -2.30 15.20 14.48
N ASP A 69 -1.68 14.05 14.23
CA ASP A 69 -0.43 13.95 13.48
C ASP A 69 -0.65 13.59 12.00
N ILE A 70 -1.91 13.54 11.56
CA ILE A 70 -2.27 13.19 10.18
C ILE A 70 -3.22 14.27 9.67
N THR A 71 -2.86 14.87 8.54
CA THR A 71 -3.77 15.74 7.82
C THR A 71 -4.86 14.87 7.18
N TRP A 72 -6.09 15.06 7.63
CA TRP A 72 -7.24 14.34 7.13
C TRP A 72 -8.05 15.23 6.20
N HIS A 73 -8.36 14.72 5.03
CA HIS A 73 -9.19 15.42 4.05
C HIS A 73 -10.57 14.78 4.00
N ASP A 74 -11.63 15.55 4.16
CA ASP A 74 -13.02 15.06 4.10
C ASP A 74 -13.38 14.52 2.71
N GLU A 75 -12.82 15.14 1.68
CA GLU A 75 -12.88 14.66 0.30
C GLU A 75 -11.48 14.26 -0.17
N ALA A 76 -11.38 13.17 -0.91
CA ALA A 76 -10.14 12.84 -1.60
C ALA A 76 -10.03 13.72 -2.85
N PRO A 77 -9.15 14.69 -2.87
CA PRO A 77 -9.12 15.64 -3.99
C PRO A 77 -8.61 14.96 -5.26
N GLU A 78 -7.45 14.39 -5.18
CA GLU A 78 -6.74 13.71 -6.27
C GLU A 78 -5.96 12.54 -5.67
N GLY A 79 -5.89 11.43 -6.40
CA GLY A 79 -5.07 10.30 -5.98
C GLY A 79 -3.59 10.66 -6.00
N LYS A 80 -2.87 10.24 -4.97
CA LYS A 80 -1.42 10.46 -4.88
C LYS A 80 -0.64 9.59 -5.87
N LEU A 81 -1.24 8.51 -6.38
CA LEU A 81 -0.62 7.60 -7.34
C LEU A 81 -0.99 7.97 -8.77
N ASP A 82 0.02 7.93 -9.64
CA ASP A 82 -0.18 7.96 -11.11
C ASP A 82 -0.29 6.57 -11.70
N LEU A 83 0.31 5.57 -11.04
CA LEU A 83 0.40 4.22 -11.56
C LEU A 83 0.38 3.18 -10.44
N LEU A 84 -0.57 2.26 -10.50
CA LEU A 84 -0.63 1.06 -9.66
C LEU A 84 -0.38 -0.18 -10.50
N VAL A 85 0.73 -0.85 -10.23
CA VAL A 85 1.10 -2.12 -10.87
C VAL A 85 0.87 -3.26 -9.88
N SER A 86 0.09 -4.25 -10.27
CA SER A 86 -0.13 -5.47 -9.48
C SER A 86 0.51 -6.68 -10.16
N ILE A 87 1.37 -7.39 -9.43
CA ILE A 87 2.02 -8.62 -9.88
C ILE A 87 1.53 -9.74 -8.97
N ASP A 88 0.64 -10.57 -9.47
CA ASP A 88 0.07 -11.68 -8.69
C ASP A 88 -0.37 -12.81 -9.62
N PHE A 89 -0.49 -14.00 -9.06
CA PHE A 89 -1.05 -15.16 -9.75
C PHE A 89 -2.58 -15.28 -9.58
N ARG A 90 -3.18 -14.35 -8.83
CA ARG A 90 -4.63 -14.26 -8.63
C ARG A 90 -5.11 -12.84 -8.89
N MET A 91 -6.36 -12.73 -9.30
CA MET A 91 -7.07 -11.48 -9.28
C MET A 91 -7.46 -11.16 -7.83
N THR A 92 -6.67 -10.34 -7.17
CA THR A 92 -6.95 -9.85 -5.81
C THR A 92 -7.83 -8.60 -5.84
N SER A 93 -8.41 -8.23 -4.70
CA SER A 93 -9.14 -6.94 -4.61
C SER A 93 -8.23 -5.74 -4.93
N THR A 94 -6.96 -5.81 -4.58
CA THR A 94 -5.99 -4.78 -4.98
C THR A 94 -5.80 -4.76 -6.50
N GLY A 95 -5.70 -5.93 -7.13
CA GLY A 95 -5.57 -6.06 -8.57
C GLY A 95 -6.74 -5.46 -9.36
N LEU A 96 -7.96 -5.48 -8.80
CA LEU A 96 -9.13 -4.86 -9.47
C LEU A 96 -8.99 -3.34 -9.65
N PHE A 97 -8.13 -2.69 -8.89
CA PHE A 97 -7.85 -1.26 -8.98
C PHE A 97 -6.52 -0.97 -9.70
N GLY A 98 -5.79 -2.01 -10.13
CA GLY A 98 -4.50 -1.84 -10.80
C GLY A 98 -4.66 -1.32 -12.22
N ASP A 99 -3.81 -0.37 -12.60
CA ASP A 99 -3.71 0.11 -13.99
C ASP A 99 -3.03 -0.93 -14.88
N ILE A 100 -2.05 -1.64 -14.30
CA ILE A 100 -1.34 -2.73 -14.97
C ILE A 100 -1.38 -3.98 -14.11
N LEU A 101 -1.84 -5.08 -14.70
CA LEU A 101 -1.84 -6.40 -14.10
C LEU A 101 -0.84 -7.29 -14.82
N LEU A 102 0.14 -7.79 -14.07
CA LEU A 102 1.14 -8.71 -14.56
C LEU A 102 0.89 -10.09 -13.93
N PRO A 103 0.31 -11.03 -14.67
CA PRO A 103 0.04 -12.37 -14.14
C PRO A 103 1.35 -13.12 -13.90
N ALA A 104 1.57 -13.55 -12.67
CA ALA A 104 2.70 -14.39 -12.29
C ALA A 104 2.33 -15.86 -12.42
N ALA A 105 3.28 -16.69 -12.83
CA ALA A 105 3.11 -18.13 -12.88
C ALA A 105 2.93 -18.73 -11.47
N THR A 106 2.01 -19.69 -11.34
CA THR A 106 1.83 -20.49 -10.11
C THR A 106 2.84 -21.65 -10.05
N TRP A 107 2.80 -22.40 -8.97
CA TRP A 107 3.77 -23.46 -8.69
C TRP A 107 3.87 -24.51 -9.81
N TYR A 108 2.77 -24.87 -10.44
CA TYR A 108 2.75 -25.87 -11.51
C TYR A 108 3.06 -25.30 -12.90
N GLU A 109 3.27 -24.00 -12.98
CA GLU A 109 3.50 -23.28 -14.24
C GLU A 109 4.94 -22.77 -14.35
N LYS A 110 5.78 -23.01 -13.34
CA LYS A 110 7.16 -22.50 -13.27
C LYS A 110 8.12 -23.53 -12.71
N HIS A 111 9.38 -23.42 -13.09
CA HIS A 111 10.49 -24.07 -12.38
C HIS A 111 10.95 -23.17 -11.24
N ASP A 112 11.24 -23.74 -10.09
CA ASP A 112 11.68 -22.99 -8.91
C ASP A 112 12.53 -23.86 -7.99
N LEU A 113 13.07 -23.24 -6.94
CA LEU A 113 13.74 -23.91 -5.84
C LEU A 113 12.87 -23.81 -4.60
N SER A 114 12.70 -24.92 -3.90
CA SER A 114 11.99 -24.96 -2.62
C SER A 114 12.98 -25.17 -1.49
N SER A 115 12.95 -24.29 -0.51
CA SER A 115 13.70 -24.41 0.74
C SER A 115 12.86 -23.98 1.92
N THR A 116 13.25 -24.39 3.11
CA THR A 116 12.62 -23.99 4.36
C THR A 116 13.67 -23.93 5.46
N ASP A 117 13.45 -23.12 6.47
CA ASP A 117 14.31 -23.04 7.66
C ASP A 117 14.24 -24.29 8.52
N MET A 118 13.29 -25.19 8.22
CA MET A 118 13.08 -26.42 9.00
C MET A 118 14.01 -27.58 8.59
N HIS A 119 14.72 -27.47 7.47
CA HIS A 119 15.68 -28.48 7.01
C HIS A 119 16.76 -27.87 6.09
N PRO A 120 17.96 -28.50 6.00
CA PRO A 120 19.08 -27.96 5.21
C PRO A 120 19.01 -28.28 3.71
N PHE A 121 17.91 -28.84 3.23
CA PHE A 121 17.80 -29.29 1.84
C PHE A 121 17.19 -28.22 0.95
N ILE A 122 17.70 -28.14 -0.28
CA ILE A 122 17.13 -27.36 -1.36
C ILE A 122 16.63 -28.34 -2.41
N HIS A 123 15.36 -28.22 -2.74
CA HIS A 123 14.70 -29.09 -3.71
C HIS A 123 14.42 -28.32 -5.00
N ALA A 124 14.71 -28.95 -6.13
CA ALA A 124 14.20 -28.45 -7.40
C ALA A 124 12.70 -28.69 -7.48
N PHE A 125 11.98 -27.66 -7.86
CA PHE A 125 10.55 -27.71 -8.14
C PHE A 125 10.38 -27.63 -9.66
N THR A 126 10.06 -28.76 -10.28
CA THR A 126 9.96 -28.91 -11.75
C THR A 126 8.60 -29.42 -12.15
#